data_5d91af9feb54300e2707a38a438212b7
#
_entry.id   5d91af9feb54300e2707a38a438212b7
#
_cell.length_a   1.000
_cell.length_b   1.000
_cell.length_c   1.000
_cell.angle_alpha   90.00
_cell.angle_beta   90.00
_cell.angle_gamma   90.00
#
_symmetry.space_group_name_H-M   'P 1'
#
loop_
_entity.id
_entity.type
_entity.pdbx_description
1 polymer ?
#
loop_
_entity_poly.entity_id
_entity_poly.type
_entity_poly.pdbx_seq_one_letter_code
_entity_poly.pdbx_strand_id
1 'polypeptide(L)'
;MADVTLTFEDGTIRVTSDAALDTDALPDASLDIEYDPRSESLRSPAFQYAVLRDALDAAGHEVTDNVLALPPLDLDSMYRLREYQQDALAAWRTGEGNAGTGPPERGVLELPTGSGKTVIGIAAMEALGVPTLVVVPTIDLLTQWRDELTREFDCPVGQLGGGEQRVEDVTVATYDSASLRAAELGDRFGLVVFDEV
;
A
#
# COMPACT_ATOMS: atom_id res chain seq x y z
N MET A 1 -13.30 21.57 -15.16
CA MET A 1 -13.37 20.71 -13.96
C MET A 1 -14.36 19.62 -14.29
N ALA A 2 -13.96 18.40 -14.15
CA ALA A 2 -14.81 17.23 -14.29
C ALA A 2 -14.76 16.44 -12.97
N ASP A 3 -15.87 15.78 -12.63
CA ASP A 3 -15.88 14.83 -11.53
C ASP A 3 -15.30 13.52 -12.04
N VAL A 4 -14.18 13.11 -11.48
CA VAL A 4 -13.43 11.93 -11.90
C VAL A 4 -13.52 10.85 -10.82
N THR A 5 -13.85 9.63 -11.22
CA THR A 5 -13.86 8.48 -10.33
C THR A 5 -12.76 7.50 -10.72
N LEU A 6 -11.94 7.12 -9.74
CA LEU A 6 -10.89 6.11 -9.86
C LEU A 6 -11.33 4.80 -9.23
N THR A 7 -11.11 3.70 -9.93
CA THR A 7 -11.43 2.34 -9.44
C THR A 7 -10.35 1.37 -9.91
N PHE A 8 -9.89 0.50 -9.03
CA PHE A 8 -8.97 -0.58 -9.45
C PHE A 8 -9.73 -1.68 -10.20
N GLU A 9 -9.19 -2.12 -11.32
CA GLU A 9 -9.74 -3.22 -12.11
C GLU A 9 -8.62 -3.95 -12.88
N ASP A 10 -8.41 -5.21 -12.59
CA ASP A 10 -7.48 -6.11 -13.30
C ASP A 10 -6.05 -5.55 -13.49
N GLY A 11 -5.46 -4.98 -12.42
CA GLY A 11 -4.10 -4.43 -12.46
C GLY A 11 -3.99 -3.04 -13.10
N THR A 12 -5.12 -2.42 -13.43
CA THR A 12 -5.21 -1.06 -13.95
C THR A 12 -6.10 -0.18 -13.07
N ILE A 13 -5.93 1.12 -13.18
CA ILE A 13 -6.86 2.11 -12.65
C ILE A 13 -7.81 2.50 -13.77
N ARG A 14 -9.08 2.21 -13.58
CA ARG A 14 -10.15 2.68 -14.43
C ARG A 14 -10.50 4.12 -14.02
N VAL A 15 -10.52 5.01 -15.01
CA VAL A 15 -10.83 6.43 -14.86
C VAL A 15 -12.13 6.71 -15.58
N THR A 16 -13.16 7.11 -14.85
CA THR A 16 -14.42 7.53 -15.40
C THR A 16 -14.68 8.99 -15.03
N SER A 17 -15.31 9.76 -15.91
CA SER A 17 -15.64 11.15 -15.63
C SER A 17 -17.00 11.53 -16.25
N ASP A 18 -17.64 12.52 -15.66
CA ASP A 18 -18.93 13.09 -16.13
C ASP A 18 -18.78 13.94 -17.39
N ALA A 19 -17.56 14.38 -17.69
CA ALA A 19 -17.22 15.14 -18.89
C ALA A 19 -15.95 14.57 -19.56
N ALA A 20 -15.71 14.94 -20.81
CA ALA A 20 -14.48 14.51 -21.50
C ALA A 20 -13.24 15.00 -20.76
N LEU A 21 -12.40 14.06 -20.31
CA LEU A 21 -11.14 14.35 -19.66
C LEU A 21 -10.07 14.62 -20.74
N ASP A 22 -9.46 15.79 -20.69
CA ASP A 22 -8.32 16.13 -21.53
C ASP A 22 -7.04 15.59 -20.88
N THR A 23 -6.63 14.38 -21.29
CA THR A 23 -5.45 13.72 -20.74
C THR A 23 -4.14 14.42 -21.14
N ASP A 24 -4.13 15.14 -22.25
CA ASP A 24 -2.95 15.90 -22.72
C ASP A 24 -2.71 17.16 -21.87
N ALA A 25 -3.74 17.64 -21.18
CA ALA A 25 -3.66 18.78 -20.27
C ALA A 25 -3.16 18.41 -18.85
N LEU A 26 -3.02 17.12 -18.53
CA LEU A 26 -2.49 16.70 -17.24
C LEU A 26 -1.01 17.09 -17.10
N PRO A 27 -0.58 17.55 -15.91
CA PRO A 27 0.76 18.13 -15.72
C PRO A 27 1.91 17.14 -15.78
N ASP A 28 1.63 15.83 -15.82
CA ASP A 28 2.66 14.79 -15.86
C ASP A 28 2.60 14.00 -17.18
N ALA A 29 3.59 14.25 -18.05
CA ALA A 29 3.72 13.59 -19.35
C ALA A 29 4.17 12.12 -19.28
N SER A 30 4.51 11.60 -18.09
CA SER A 30 4.89 10.20 -17.90
C SER A 30 3.68 9.29 -17.70
N LEU A 31 2.48 9.85 -17.54
CA LEU A 31 1.25 9.09 -17.38
C LEU A 31 0.90 8.35 -18.67
N ASP A 32 0.67 7.06 -18.52
CA ASP A 32 0.16 6.20 -19.57
C ASP A 32 -1.35 6.03 -19.36
N ILE A 33 -2.13 6.78 -20.14
CA ILE A 33 -3.59 6.78 -20.06
C ILE A 33 -4.15 6.42 -21.43
N GLU A 34 -4.77 5.25 -21.53
CA GLU A 34 -5.35 4.76 -22.75
C GLU A 34 -6.87 4.63 -22.64
N TYR A 35 -7.56 4.88 -23.76
CA TYR A 35 -9.01 4.64 -23.87
C TYR A 35 -9.28 3.15 -24.14
N ASP A 36 -10.05 2.52 -23.25
CA ASP A 36 -10.53 1.15 -23.43
C ASP A 36 -11.98 1.15 -23.99
N PRO A 37 -12.16 0.79 -25.29
CA PRO A 37 -13.49 0.80 -25.90
C PRO A 37 -14.43 -0.28 -25.34
N ARG A 38 -13.93 -1.27 -24.59
CA ARG A 38 -14.76 -2.32 -23.99
C ARG A 38 -15.51 -1.82 -22.77
N SER A 39 -14.82 -1.00 -21.98
CA SER A 39 -15.39 -0.40 -20.75
C SER A 39 -15.85 1.05 -20.96
N GLU A 40 -15.66 1.59 -22.18
CA GLU A 40 -15.94 2.99 -22.51
C GLU A 40 -15.34 3.96 -21.50
N SER A 41 -14.10 3.67 -21.02
CA SER A 41 -13.42 4.43 -19.99
C SER A 41 -11.93 4.55 -20.29
N LEU A 42 -11.27 5.46 -19.61
CA LEU A 42 -9.81 5.57 -19.64
C LEU A 42 -9.21 4.56 -18.65
N ARG A 43 -8.01 4.07 -18.96
CA ARG A 43 -7.23 3.18 -18.09
C ARG A 43 -5.80 3.65 -17.97
N SER A 44 -5.23 3.51 -16.79
CA SER A 44 -3.81 3.71 -16.50
C SER A 44 -3.27 2.50 -15.73
N PRO A 45 -2.01 2.10 -15.91
CA PRO A 45 -1.40 1.06 -15.11
C PRO A 45 -1.49 1.35 -13.61
N ALA A 46 -1.85 0.35 -12.79
CA ALA A 46 -2.08 0.55 -11.36
C ALA A 46 -0.84 1.11 -10.61
N PHE A 47 0.38 0.80 -11.07
CA PHE A 47 1.59 1.35 -10.46
C PHE A 47 1.73 2.87 -10.63
N GLN A 48 0.96 3.49 -11.54
CA GLN A 48 0.92 4.95 -11.73
C GLN A 48 -0.18 5.63 -10.91
N TYR A 49 -0.94 4.89 -10.10
CA TYR A 49 -2.07 5.42 -9.34
C TYR A 49 -1.76 6.72 -8.58
N ALA A 50 -0.65 6.77 -7.84
CA ALA A 50 -0.32 7.96 -7.06
C ALA A 50 -0.03 9.18 -7.95
N VAL A 51 0.74 8.99 -9.04
CA VAL A 51 1.06 10.05 -9.99
C VAL A 51 -0.20 10.52 -10.72
N LEU A 52 -1.06 9.58 -11.10
CA LEU A 52 -2.35 9.89 -11.75
C LEU A 52 -3.25 10.74 -10.84
N ARG A 53 -3.36 10.34 -9.57
CA ARG A 53 -4.16 11.07 -8.59
C ARG A 53 -3.65 12.49 -8.38
N ASP A 54 -2.33 12.63 -8.16
CA ASP A 54 -1.70 13.95 -7.96
C ASP A 54 -1.86 14.84 -9.19
N ALA A 55 -1.78 14.29 -10.41
CA ALA A 55 -1.97 15.03 -11.65
C ALA A 55 -3.42 15.51 -11.84
N LEU A 56 -4.41 14.69 -11.48
CA LEU A 56 -5.83 15.06 -11.52
C LEU A 56 -6.14 16.17 -10.51
N ASP A 57 -5.64 16.05 -9.29
CA ASP A 57 -5.79 17.06 -8.24
C ASP A 57 -5.14 18.39 -8.68
N ALA A 58 -3.92 18.35 -9.24
CA ALA A 58 -3.20 19.52 -9.73
C ALA A 58 -3.91 20.19 -10.94
N ALA A 59 -4.61 19.41 -11.77
CA ALA A 59 -5.44 19.90 -12.85
C ALA A 59 -6.79 20.49 -12.37
N GLY A 60 -7.10 20.37 -11.06
CA GLY A 60 -8.30 20.92 -10.44
C GLY A 60 -9.55 20.07 -10.66
N HIS A 61 -9.41 18.78 -10.90
CA HIS A 61 -10.54 17.84 -10.94
C HIS A 61 -10.98 17.46 -9.53
N GLU A 62 -12.28 17.20 -9.36
CA GLU A 62 -12.79 16.59 -8.14
C GLU A 62 -12.68 15.07 -8.26
N VAL A 63 -11.85 14.46 -7.41
CA VAL A 63 -11.55 13.03 -7.51
C VAL A 63 -12.28 12.23 -6.44
N THR A 64 -13.16 11.33 -6.88
CA THR A 64 -13.74 10.26 -6.06
C THR A 64 -12.84 9.03 -6.16
N ASP A 65 -12.09 8.77 -5.11
CA ASP A 65 -11.12 7.68 -5.06
C ASP A 65 -11.71 6.42 -4.41
N ASN A 66 -11.99 5.42 -5.25
CA ASN A 66 -12.46 4.11 -4.81
C ASN A 66 -11.36 3.02 -4.87
N VAL A 67 -10.12 3.40 -5.21
CA VAL A 67 -8.99 2.45 -5.31
C VAL A 67 -8.55 1.99 -3.92
N LEU A 68 -8.41 2.92 -2.99
CA LEU A 68 -8.01 2.66 -1.60
C LEU A 68 -9.17 2.87 -0.61
N ALA A 69 -10.41 2.67 -1.05
CA ALA A 69 -11.58 2.70 -0.18
C ALA A 69 -11.65 1.43 0.70
N LEU A 70 -10.61 1.23 1.50
CA LEU A 70 -10.46 0.06 2.38
C LEU A 70 -11.15 0.29 3.71
N PRO A 71 -11.70 -0.77 4.34
CA PRO A 71 -12.26 -0.66 5.67
C PRO A 71 -11.15 -0.29 6.66
N PRO A 72 -11.41 0.64 7.60
CA PRO A 72 -10.46 0.91 8.67
C PRO A 72 -10.34 -0.31 9.58
N LEU A 73 -9.13 -0.60 10.03
CA LEU A 73 -8.83 -1.61 11.03
C LEU A 73 -8.48 -0.95 12.37
N ASP A 74 -9.04 -1.48 13.43
CA ASP A 74 -8.66 -1.11 14.79
C ASP A 74 -7.51 -2.03 15.24
N LEU A 75 -6.28 -1.54 15.03
CA LEU A 75 -5.05 -2.23 15.36
C LEU A 75 -4.41 -1.53 16.56
N ASP A 76 -4.37 -2.18 17.70
CA ASP A 76 -3.77 -1.65 18.94
C ASP A 76 -2.64 -2.57 19.37
N SER A 77 -1.41 -2.04 19.40
CA SER A 77 -0.21 -2.77 19.76
C SER A 77 0.25 -2.41 21.17
N MET A 78 0.70 -3.41 21.91
CA MET A 78 1.30 -3.21 23.24
C MET A 78 2.73 -2.67 23.17
N TYR A 79 3.34 -2.59 21.99
CA TYR A 79 4.69 -2.08 21.84
C TYR A 79 4.82 -0.61 22.20
N ARG A 80 5.90 -0.29 22.90
CA ARG A 80 6.33 1.07 23.14
C ARG A 80 7.59 1.35 22.34
N LEU A 81 7.46 2.26 21.39
CA LEU A 81 8.60 2.65 20.56
C LEU A 81 9.65 3.38 21.39
N ARG A 82 10.92 3.04 21.16
CA ARG A 82 12.07 3.81 21.60
C ARG A 82 12.16 5.11 20.80
N GLU A 83 12.87 6.12 21.31
CA GLU A 83 12.99 7.44 20.69
C GLU A 83 13.38 7.33 19.19
N TYR A 84 14.46 6.62 18.86
CA TYR A 84 14.89 6.46 17.46
C TYR A 84 13.87 5.72 16.57
N GLN A 85 13.01 4.86 17.15
CA GLN A 85 11.93 4.19 16.43
C GLN A 85 10.77 5.14 16.16
N GLN A 86 10.47 6.02 17.11
CA GLN A 86 9.49 7.10 16.94
C GLN A 86 9.95 8.08 15.85
N ASP A 87 11.23 8.47 15.87
CA ASP A 87 11.81 9.35 14.86
C ASP A 87 11.74 8.72 13.46
N ALA A 88 12.07 7.43 13.35
CA ALA A 88 12.02 6.70 12.08
C ALA A 88 10.59 6.59 11.54
N LEU A 89 9.61 6.27 12.40
CA LEU A 89 8.20 6.23 12.03
C LEU A 89 7.68 7.62 11.60
N ALA A 90 8.05 8.67 12.34
CA ALA A 90 7.66 10.03 12.03
C ALA A 90 8.23 10.48 10.69
N ALA A 91 9.53 10.22 10.44
CA ALA A 91 10.19 10.53 9.18
C ALA A 91 9.52 9.82 7.98
N TRP A 92 9.17 8.55 8.14
CA TRP A 92 8.44 7.79 7.12
C TRP A 92 7.04 8.38 6.87
N ARG A 93 6.31 8.73 7.92
CA ARG A 93 4.95 9.32 7.79
C ARG A 93 4.95 10.68 7.10
N THR A 94 5.98 11.49 7.30
CA THR A 94 6.08 12.83 6.69
C THR A 94 6.81 12.82 5.35
N GLY A 95 7.49 11.72 4.99
CA GLY A 95 8.38 11.65 3.85
C GLY A 95 9.72 12.39 4.06
N GLU A 96 10.02 12.83 5.29
CA GLU A 96 11.22 13.54 5.64
C GLU A 96 12.25 12.58 6.27
N GLY A 97 13.24 12.14 5.53
CA GLY A 97 14.24 11.20 6.01
C GLY A 97 15.69 11.67 5.73
N ASN A 98 16.64 10.88 6.20
CA ASN A 98 18.08 11.16 6.01
C ASN A 98 18.52 11.27 4.53
N ALA A 99 17.77 10.65 3.62
CA ALA A 99 18.01 10.71 2.18
C ALA A 99 17.38 11.94 1.49
N GLY A 100 16.69 12.80 2.25
CA GLY A 100 15.96 13.96 1.73
C GLY A 100 14.43 13.81 1.91
N THR A 101 13.68 14.63 1.18
CA THR A 101 12.22 14.61 1.18
C THR A 101 11.71 13.66 0.10
N GLY A 102 10.85 12.73 0.48
CA GLY A 102 10.16 11.80 -0.42
C GLY A 102 8.65 11.84 -0.22
N PRO A 103 7.88 11.01 -0.93
CA PRO A 103 6.46 10.90 -0.69
C PRO A 103 6.20 10.35 0.71
N PRO A 104 5.19 10.88 1.44
CA PRO A 104 4.82 10.40 2.76
C PRO A 104 4.35 8.93 2.70
N GLU A 105 4.57 8.22 3.80
CA GLU A 105 4.15 6.83 4.00
C GLU A 105 4.75 5.85 2.98
N ARG A 106 5.91 6.23 2.38
CA ARG A 106 6.69 5.40 1.45
C ARG A 106 8.16 5.54 1.73
N GLY A 107 8.92 4.50 1.53
CA GLY A 107 10.36 4.54 1.65
C GLY A 107 10.98 3.26 2.17
N VAL A 108 12.28 3.32 2.38
CA VAL A 108 13.10 2.24 2.91
C VAL A 108 13.58 2.61 4.31
N LEU A 109 13.34 1.71 5.26
CA LEU A 109 13.82 1.83 6.62
C LEU A 109 15.11 1.04 6.79
N GLU A 110 16.23 1.74 6.84
CA GLU A 110 17.55 1.15 7.06
C GLU A 110 17.97 1.32 8.53
N LEU A 111 18.01 0.21 9.26
CA LEU A 111 18.43 0.16 10.67
C LEU A 111 19.29 -1.08 10.92
N PRO A 112 20.18 -1.04 11.93
CA PRO A 112 21.00 -2.19 12.31
C PRO A 112 20.15 -3.43 12.65
N THR A 113 20.72 -4.61 12.48
CA THR A 113 20.09 -5.87 12.92
C THR A 113 19.81 -5.82 14.43
N GLY A 114 18.64 -6.29 14.84
CA GLY A 114 18.22 -6.28 16.24
C GLY A 114 17.72 -4.93 16.76
N SER A 115 17.63 -3.89 15.91
CA SER A 115 17.07 -2.59 16.29
C SER A 115 15.54 -2.59 16.44
N GLY A 116 14.87 -3.68 16.08
CA GLY A 116 13.41 -3.78 16.15
C GLY A 116 12.69 -3.17 14.94
N LYS A 117 13.19 -3.42 13.72
CA LYS A 117 12.49 -3.04 12.48
C LYS A 117 11.06 -3.57 12.43
N THR A 118 10.85 -4.82 12.85
CA THR A 118 9.52 -5.44 12.98
C THR A 118 8.57 -4.60 13.84
N VAL A 119 9.07 -4.08 14.98
CA VAL A 119 8.28 -3.23 15.88
C VAL A 119 7.85 -1.93 15.19
N ILE A 120 8.73 -1.33 14.36
CA ILE A 120 8.37 -0.14 13.59
C ILE A 120 7.34 -0.49 12.50
N GLY A 121 7.48 -1.64 11.84
CA GLY A 121 6.48 -2.13 10.88
C GLY A 121 5.10 -2.30 11.52
N ILE A 122 5.02 -2.91 12.70
CA ILE A 122 3.78 -3.07 13.47
C ILE A 122 3.20 -1.70 13.88
N ALA A 123 4.04 -0.77 14.31
CA ALA A 123 3.61 0.59 14.63
C ALA A 123 3.13 1.38 13.41
N ALA A 124 3.67 1.12 12.22
CA ALA A 124 3.17 1.69 10.98
C ALA A 124 1.78 1.14 10.62
N MET A 125 1.55 -0.16 10.82
CA MET A 125 0.24 -0.79 10.64
C MET A 125 -0.82 -0.17 11.57
N GLU A 126 -0.50 -0.05 12.86
CA GLU A 126 -1.35 0.62 13.87
C GLU A 126 -1.63 2.08 13.48
N ALA A 127 -0.60 2.83 13.08
CA ALA A 127 -0.73 4.24 12.74
C ALA A 127 -1.59 4.52 11.51
N LEU A 128 -1.64 3.60 10.54
CA LEU A 128 -2.47 3.71 9.35
C LEU A 128 -3.85 3.06 9.53
N GLY A 129 -3.97 2.01 10.33
CA GLY A 129 -5.23 1.29 10.56
C GLY A 129 -5.88 0.79 9.27
N VAL A 130 -5.09 0.23 8.36
CA VAL A 130 -5.55 -0.27 7.05
C VAL A 130 -5.15 -1.74 6.85
N PRO A 131 -5.86 -2.49 6.00
CA PRO A 131 -5.44 -3.83 5.61
C PRO A 131 -3.99 -3.85 5.14
N THR A 132 -3.22 -4.79 5.66
CA THR A 132 -1.76 -4.83 5.47
C THR A 132 -1.26 -6.19 5.00
N LEU A 133 -0.40 -6.17 3.98
CA LEU A 133 0.36 -7.32 3.52
C LEU A 133 1.83 -7.19 3.95
N VAL A 134 2.32 -8.17 4.70
CA VAL A 134 3.75 -8.30 5.02
C VAL A 134 4.36 -9.35 4.10
N VAL A 135 5.41 -8.99 3.38
CA VAL A 135 6.08 -9.88 2.42
C VAL A 135 7.50 -10.16 2.88
N VAL A 136 7.83 -11.44 2.99
CA VAL A 136 9.09 -11.94 3.54
C VAL A 136 9.76 -12.97 2.63
N PRO A 137 11.11 -13.12 2.67
CA PRO A 137 11.81 -14.06 1.79
C PRO A 137 11.68 -15.53 2.19
N THR A 138 11.46 -15.84 3.46
CA THR A 138 11.50 -17.22 3.96
C THR A 138 10.28 -17.60 4.78
N ILE A 139 10.02 -18.92 4.86
CA ILE A 139 8.95 -19.48 5.70
C ILE A 139 9.21 -19.26 7.19
N ASP A 140 10.47 -19.23 7.60
CA ASP A 140 10.83 -18.97 9.00
C ASP A 140 10.45 -17.55 9.41
N LEU A 141 10.75 -16.55 8.58
CA LEU A 141 10.34 -15.17 8.78
C LEU A 141 8.81 -15.00 8.70
N LEU A 142 8.17 -15.72 7.77
CA LEU A 142 6.71 -15.73 7.68
C LEU A 142 6.08 -16.21 9.00
N THR A 143 6.59 -17.30 9.56
CA THR A 143 6.12 -17.83 10.84
C THR A 143 6.38 -16.83 11.97
N GLN A 144 7.57 -16.23 12.00
CA GLN A 144 7.92 -15.23 13.01
C GLN A 144 7.00 -14.00 12.96
N TRP A 145 6.77 -13.44 11.77
CA TRP A 145 5.88 -12.30 11.59
C TRP A 145 4.44 -12.64 11.96
N ARG A 146 3.92 -13.80 11.51
CA ARG A 146 2.57 -14.24 11.85
C ARG A 146 2.38 -14.37 13.36
N ASP A 147 3.33 -15.02 14.05
CA ASP A 147 3.25 -15.24 15.50
C ASP A 147 3.33 -13.91 16.27
N GLU A 148 4.13 -12.96 15.77
CA GLU A 148 4.25 -11.61 16.32
C GLU A 148 2.94 -10.82 16.15
N LEU A 149 2.40 -10.77 14.94
CA LEU A 149 1.15 -10.08 14.63
C LEU A 149 -0.03 -10.67 15.41
N THR A 150 -0.11 -12.00 15.51
CA THR A 150 -1.16 -12.67 16.31
C THR A 150 -1.06 -12.36 17.80
N ARG A 151 0.14 -12.05 18.30
CA ARG A 151 0.33 -11.65 19.71
C ARG A 151 -0.05 -10.22 19.96
N GLU A 152 0.24 -9.34 19.01
CA GLU A 152 0.05 -7.89 19.16
C GLU A 152 -1.38 -7.44 18.81
N PHE A 153 -1.98 -8.04 17.79
CA PHE A 153 -3.28 -7.61 17.29
C PHE A 153 -4.39 -8.63 17.59
N ASP A 154 -5.53 -8.15 18.07
CA ASP A 154 -6.73 -8.97 18.29
C ASP A 154 -7.54 -9.11 16.99
N CYS A 155 -6.88 -9.61 15.94
CA CYS A 155 -7.53 -9.85 14.65
C CYS A 155 -6.98 -11.13 13.99
N PRO A 156 -7.74 -11.75 13.06
CA PRO A 156 -7.23 -12.86 12.27
C PRO A 156 -6.02 -12.46 11.43
N VAL A 157 -4.97 -13.28 11.47
CA VAL A 157 -3.78 -13.09 10.62
C VAL A 157 -3.76 -14.16 9.53
N GLY A 158 -3.79 -13.71 8.28
CA GLY A 158 -3.69 -14.56 7.09
C GLY A 158 -2.27 -15.04 6.84
N GLN A 159 -2.15 -16.13 6.08
CA GLN A 159 -0.87 -16.69 5.67
C GLN A 159 -0.90 -17.15 4.22
N LEU A 160 0.08 -16.71 3.43
CA LEU A 160 0.32 -17.16 2.07
C LEU A 160 1.73 -17.74 1.94
N GLY A 161 1.84 -19.04 1.96
CA GLY A 161 3.10 -19.79 1.92
C GLY A 161 3.19 -20.84 3.04
N GLY A 162 4.20 -21.72 2.95
CA GLY A 162 4.35 -22.80 3.90
C GLY A 162 3.21 -23.81 3.93
N GLY A 163 2.47 -23.96 2.83
CA GLY A 163 1.32 -24.87 2.71
C GLY A 163 -0.03 -24.24 3.08
N GLU A 164 -0.08 -23.01 3.52
CA GLU A 164 -1.31 -22.27 3.82
C GLU A 164 -1.60 -21.20 2.75
N GLN A 165 -2.91 -20.96 2.49
CA GLN A 165 -3.39 -20.08 1.41
C GLN A 165 -4.56 -19.22 1.90
N ARG A 166 -4.47 -18.68 3.11
CA ARG A 166 -5.52 -17.87 3.73
C ARG A 166 -5.17 -16.39 3.67
N VAL A 167 -6.07 -15.59 3.11
CA VAL A 167 -5.95 -14.13 3.04
C VAL A 167 -6.94 -13.51 4.03
N GLU A 168 -6.42 -12.68 4.91
CA GLU A 168 -7.16 -11.86 5.88
C GLU A 168 -6.75 -10.39 5.69
N ASP A 169 -7.37 -9.47 6.41
CA ASP A 169 -7.02 -8.04 6.34
C ASP A 169 -5.57 -7.76 6.79
N VAL A 170 -5.04 -8.56 7.70
CA VAL A 170 -3.62 -8.61 8.01
C VAL A 170 -3.09 -9.94 7.53
N THR A 171 -2.19 -9.94 6.55
CA THR A 171 -1.67 -11.17 5.92
C THR A 171 -0.15 -11.14 5.83
N VAL A 172 0.49 -12.27 6.12
CA VAL A 172 1.91 -12.48 5.88
C VAL A 172 2.10 -13.44 4.71
N ALA A 173 2.95 -13.09 3.76
CA ALA A 173 3.20 -13.87 2.56
C ALA A 173 4.69 -14.06 2.30
N THR A 174 5.08 -15.18 1.70
CA THR A 174 6.41 -15.26 1.06
C THR A 174 6.39 -14.49 -0.27
N TYR A 175 7.57 -13.99 -0.72
CA TYR A 175 7.71 -13.32 -2.02
C TYR A 175 7.12 -14.13 -3.16
N ASP A 176 7.42 -15.42 -3.21
CA ASP A 176 6.90 -16.31 -4.27
C ASP A 176 5.37 -16.39 -4.23
N SER A 177 4.79 -16.57 -3.06
CA SER A 177 3.33 -16.68 -2.90
C SER A 177 2.63 -15.37 -3.22
N ALA A 178 3.16 -14.23 -2.77
CA ALA A 178 2.63 -12.92 -3.08
C ALA A 178 2.69 -12.62 -4.58
N SER A 179 3.82 -12.92 -5.24
CA SER A 179 3.99 -12.72 -6.67
C SER A 179 3.02 -13.55 -7.49
N LEU A 180 2.88 -14.85 -7.18
CA LEU A 180 1.97 -15.75 -7.88
C LEU A 180 0.50 -15.34 -7.77
N ARG A 181 0.12 -14.64 -6.70
CA ARG A 181 -1.25 -14.21 -6.41
C ARG A 181 -1.46 -12.71 -6.51
N ALA A 182 -0.51 -11.98 -7.08
CA ALA A 182 -0.59 -10.51 -7.15
C ALA A 182 -1.90 -10.00 -7.77
N ALA A 183 -2.42 -10.68 -8.81
CA ALA A 183 -3.69 -10.33 -9.44
C ALA A 183 -4.91 -10.53 -8.51
N GLU A 184 -4.86 -11.53 -7.60
CA GLU A 184 -5.95 -11.78 -6.63
C GLU A 184 -5.85 -10.85 -5.42
N LEU A 185 -4.64 -10.43 -5.07
CA LEU A 185 -4.39 -9.52 -3.95
C LEU A 185 -4.81 -8.09 -4.32
N GLY A 186 -4.64 -7.71 -5.58
CA GLY A 186 -5.17 -6.49 -6.19
C GLY A 186 -5.07 -5.26 -5.30
N ASP A 187 -6.21 -4.65 -5.02
CA ASP A 187 -6.42 -3.46 -4.18
C ASP A 187 -6.82 -3.77 -2.72
N ARG A 188 -6.57 -5.01 -2.25
CA ARG A 188 -7.01 -5.46 -0.92
C ARG A 188 -6.22 -4.86 0.25
N PHE A 189 -5.05 -4.31 0.01
CA PHE A 189 -4.14 -3.83 1.04
C PHE A 189 -3.77 -2.37 0.84
N GLY A 190 -3.92 -1.57 1.89
CA GLY A 190 -3.51 -0.16 1.91
C GLY A 190 -2.04 0.02 2.30
N LEU A 191 -1.43 -0.98 2.95
CA LEU A 191 -0.02 -1.00 3.31
C LEU A 191 0.63 -2.31 2.86
N VAL A 192 1.81 -2.21 2.26
CA VAL A 192 2.67 -3.37 2.00
C VAL A 192 4.01 -3.15 2.69
N VAL A 193 4.39 -4.10 3.54
CA VAL A 193 5.68 -4.12 4.25
C VAL A 193 6.55 -5.21 3.63
N PHE A 194 7.67 -4.83 3.04
CA PHE A 194 8.70 -5.76 2.59
C PHE A 194 9.77 -5.85 3.66
N ASP A 195 9.99 -7.03 4.24
CA ASP A 195 11.04 -7.26 5.22
C ASP A 195 12.18 -8.07 4.59
N GLU A 196 13.42 -7.64 4.83
CA GLU A 196 14.65 -8.21 4.24
C GLU A 196 14.64 -8.25 2.70
N VAL A 197 14.65 -7.06 2.09
CA VAL A 197 14.79 -6.86 0.63
C VAL A 197 16.24 -6.94 0.20
#